data_15b62afcc3e8a885fcf0fe3dde8d9545
#
_entry.id   15b62afcc3e8a885fcf0fe3dde8d9545
#
_cell.length_a   1.000
_cell.length_b   1.000
_cell.length_c   1.000
_cell.angle_alpha   90.00
_cell.angle_beta   90.00
_cell.angle_gamma   90.00
#
_symmetry.space_group_name_H-M   'P 1'
#
loop_
_entity.id
_entity.type
_entity.pdbx_description
1 polymer ?
#
loop_
_entity_poly.entity_id
_entity_poly.type
_entity_poly.pdbx_seq_one_letter_code
_entity_poly.pdbx_strand_id
1 'polypeptide(L)'
;VAPSAFDTDAEFLKEKCKLVVDNRKLYEAWEEEYPYPTFGPINIIGSKFTDMVHDGLITKDEITDMGDILLGNKPGRESDDQIIVYSVGGMPVEDVAWGKICYANALRMGLGTKLHLWDLPSMC
;
A
#
# COMPACT_ATOMS: atom_id res chain seq x y z
N VAL A 1 2.65 -21.58 -12.47
CA VAL A 1 2.84 -20.29 -11.80
C VAL A 1 3.09 -20.63 -10.34
N ALA A 2 4.21 -20.19 -9.77
CA ALA A 2 4.45 -20.36 -8.34
C ALA A 2 3.35 -19.62 -7.55
N PRO A 3 2.81 -20.21 -6.46
CA PRO A 3 1.87 -19.52 -5.62
C PRO A 3 2.50 -18.19 -5.14
N SER A 4 1.74 -17.12 -5.17
CA SER A 4 2.19 -15.86 -4.60
C SER A 4 2.49 -16.05 -3.11
N ALA A 5 3.58 -15.45 -2.62
CA ALA A 5 3.89 -15.42 -1.20
C ALA A 5 2.79 -14.74 -0.36
N PHE A 6 1.90 -14.00 -1.01
CA PHE A 6 0.80 -13.24 -0.41
C PHE A 6 -0.58 -13.85 -0.69
N ASP A 7 -0.63 -15.05 -1.29
CA ASP A 7 -1.91 -15.73 -1.53
C ASP A 7 -2.44 -16.34 -0.23
N THR A 8 -3.07 -15.49 0.56
CA THR A 8 -3.71 -15.84 1.81
C THR A 8 -5.17 -16.24 1.56
N ASP A 9 -5.65 -17.23 2.28
CA ASP A 9 -7.02 -17.72 2.18
C ASP A 9 -8.04 -16.58 2.44
N ALA A 10 -9.04 -16.46 1.54
CA ALA A 10 -10.03 -15.40 1.59
C ALA A 10 -10.96 -15.50 2.81
N GLU A 11 -11.30 -16.72 3.24
CA GLU A 11 -12.12 -16.97 4.42
C GLU A 11 -11.38 -16.53 5.70
N PHE A 12 -10.10 -16.85 5.81
CA PHE A 12 -9.25 -16.37 6.89
C PHE A 12 -9.17 -14.83 6.93
N LEU A 13 -8.97 -14.20 5.78
CA LEU A 13 -8.94 -12.74 5.69
C LEU A 13 -10.24 -12.10 6.17
N LYS A 14 -11.37 -12.64 5.69
CA LYS A 14 -12.70 -12.16 6.04
C LYS A 14 -13.04 -12.33 7.52
N GLU A 15 -12.78 -13.53 8.08
CA GLU A 15 -13.29 -13.87 9.41
C GLU A 15 -12.35 -13.47 10.55
N LYS A 16 -11.05 -13.40 10.28
CA LYS A 16 -10.02 -13.25 11.33
C LYS A 16 -9.24 -11.95 11.26
N CYS A 17 -9.29 -11.24 10.12
CA CYS A 17 -8.40 -10.11 9.91
C CYS A 17 -9.16 -8.79 9.78
N LYS A 18 -8.56 -7.75 10.33
CA LYS A 18 -8.87 -6.37 9.93
C LYS A 18 -8.06 -6.04 8.68
N LEU A 19 -8.75 -5.66 7.61
CA LEU A 19 -8.12 -5.37 6.33
C LEU A 19 -7.81 -3.87 6.24
N VAL A 20 -6.55 -3.54 6.04
CA VAL A 20 -6.07 -2.15 5.95
C VAL A 20 -5.25 -1.99 4.68
N VAL A 21 -5.43 -0.87 4.01
CA VAL A 21 -4.66 -0.48 2.82
C VAL A 21 -4.03 0.90 3.01
N ASP A 22 -2.92 1.15 2.34
CA ASP A 22 -2.25 2.45 2.34
C ASP A 22 -3.08 3.53 1.64
N ASN A 23 -3.71 3.20 0.50
CA ASN A 23 -4.54 4.11 -0.28
C ASN A 23 -5.61 3.35 -1.07
N ARG A 24 -6.84 3.32 -0.57
CA ARG A 24 -7.95 2.61 -1.23
C ARG A 24 -8.19 3.05 -2.67
N LYS A 25 -8.05 4.34 -2.97
CA LYS A 25 -8.25 4.86 -4.33
C LYS A 25 -7.25 4.30 -5.34
N LEU A 26 -6.06 3.92 -4.90
CA LEU A 26 -5.08 3.27 -5.76
C LEU A 26 -5.58 1.89 -6.20
N TYR A 27 -6.14 1.12 -5.29
CA TYR A 27 -6.67 -0.21 -5.61
C TYR A 27 -7.94 -0.12 -6.45
N GLU A 28 -8.80 0.87 -6.21
CA GLU A 28 -9.97 1.15 -7.05
C GLU A 28 -9.56 1.50 -8.50
N ALA A 29 -8.50 2.30 -8.68
CA ALA A 29 -7.97 2.60 -10.01
C ALA A 29 -7.42 1.35 -10.71
N TRP A 30 -6.80 0.44 -9.99
CA TRP A 30 -6.32 -0.82 -10.55
C TRP A 30 -7.46 -1.76 -10.95
N GLU A 31 -8.61 -1.74 -10.26
CA GLU A 31 -9.82 -2.47 -10.71
C GLU A 31 -10.29 -1.99 -12.09
N GLU A 32 -10.08 -0.72 -12.43
CA GLU A 32 -10.45 -0.16 -13.73
C GLU A 32 -9.42 -0.48 -14.82
N GLU A 33 -8.12 -0.55 -14.46
CA GLU A 33 -7.03 -0.79 -15.40
C GLU A 33 -6.79 -2.26 -15.73
N TYR A 34 -7.01 -3.15 -14.78
CA TYR A 34 -6.67 -4.57 -14.90
C TYR A 34 -7.91 -5.44 -14.90
N PRO A 35 -7.93 -6.50 -15.74
CA PRO A 35 -9.06 -7.42 -15.76
C PRO A 35 -9.14 -8.20 -14.44
N TYR A 36 -10.37 -8.52 -14.03
CA TYR A 36 -10.61 -9.43 -12.92
C TYR A 36 -10.12 -10.86 -13.27
N PRO A 37 -9.48 -11.61 -12.35
CA PRO A 37 -9.09 -11.18 -11.00
C PRO A 37 -7.86 -10.26 -11.00
N THR A 38 -7.99 -9.13 -10.30
CA THR A 38 -6.96 -8.07 -10.23
C THR A 38 -5.70 -8.54 -9.49
N PHE A 39 -5.86 -9.41 -8.51
CA PHE A 39 -4.75 -9.95 -7.71
C PHE A 39 -3.72 -10.71 -8.56
N GLY A 40 -4.14 -11.41 -9.60
CA GLY A 40 -3.24 -12.16 -10.48
C GLY A 40 -2.14 -11.28 -11.12
N PRO A 41 -2.50 -10.24 -11.88
CA PRO A 41 -1.54 -9.31 -12.50
C PRO A 41 -0.80 -8.42 -11.50
N ILE A 42 -1.48 -7.88 -10.50
CA ILE A 42 -0.92 -6.91 -9.56
C ILE A 42 -0.07 -7.58 -8.47
N ASN A 43 -0.50 -8.76 -8.00
CA ASN A 43 0.19 -9.56 -6.98
C ASN A 43 0.51 -8.79 -5.68
N ILE A 44 -0.37 -7.89 -5.27
CA ILE A 44 -0.34 -7.16 -3.99
C ILE A 44 -1.60 -7.54 -3.23
N ILE A 45 -1.48 -7.85 -1.93
CA ILE A 45 -2.60 -8.40 -1.15
C ILE A 45 -3.85 -7.50 -1.15
N GLY A 46 -3.69 -6.18 -1.25
CA GLY A 46 -4.81 -5.25 -1.34
C GLY A 46 -5.64 -5.42 -2.61
N SER A 47 -5.05 -5.87 -3.72
CA SER A 47 -5.83 -6.21 -4.92
C SER A 47 -6.66 -7.48 -4.74
N LYS A 48 -6.26 -8.39 -3.84
CA LYS A 48 -7.10 -9.50 -3.43
C LYS A 48 -8.31 -9.03 -2.61
N PHE A 49 -8.16 -7.97 -1.80
CA PHE A 49 -9.30 -7.41 -1.07
C PHE A 49 -10.34 -6.84 -2.03
N THR A 50 -9.90 -6.18 -3.12
CA THR A 50 -10.82 -5.70 -4.15
C THR A 50 -11.51 -6.86 -4.89
N ASP A 51 -10.79 -7.92 -5.21
CA ASP A 51 -11.38 -9.13 -5.78
C ASP A 51 -12.41 -9.76 -4.83
N MET A 52 -12.17 -9.78 -3.52
CA MET A 52 -13.13 -10.25 -2.52
C MET A 52 -14.40 -9.39 -2.47
N VAL A 53 -14.29 -8.07 -2.69
CA VAL A 53 -15.45 -7.18 -2.82
C VAL A 53 -16.24 -7.52 -4.09
N HIS A 54 -15.54 -7.70 -5.21
CA HIS A 54 -16.16 -8.11 -6.48
C HIS A 54 -16.95 -9.42 -6.35
N ASP A 55 -16.41 -10.39 -5.61
CA ASP A 55 -17.05 -11.69 -5.35
C ASP A 55 -18.16 -11.64 -4.30
N GLY A 56 -18.39 -10.47 -3.70
CA GLY A 56 -19.40 -10.31 -2.65
C GLY A 56 -19.04 -10.98 -1.33
N LEU A 57 -17.77 -11.32 -1.11
CA LEU A 57 -17.29 -11.93 0.13
C LEU A 57 -17.20 -10.90 1.26
N ILE A 58 -16.82 -9.67 0.93
CA ILE A 58 -16.73 -8.52 1.83
C ILE A 58 -17.33 -7.29 1.16
N THR A 59 -17.53 -6.23 1.92
CA THR A 59 -17.94 -4.91 1.43
C THR A 59 -16.76 -3.95 1.35
N LYS A 60 -16.87 -2.88 0.56
CA LYS A 60 -15.83 -1.83 0.49
C LYS A 60 -15.56 -1.18 1.85
N ASP A 61 -16.55 -1.11 2.73
CA ASP A 61 -16.42 -0.48 4.06
C ASP A 61 -15.62 -1.34 5.05
N GLU A 62 -15.47 -2.64 4.79
CA GLU A 62 -14.63 -3.54 5.57
C GLU A 62 -13.13 -3.36 5.27
N ILE A 63 -12.80 -2.68 4.17
CA ILE A 63 -11.42 -2.29 3.87
C ILE A 63 -11.18 -0.89 4.45
N THR A 64 -10.25 -0.79 5.40
CA THR A 64 -9.92 0.47 6.06
C THR A 64 -8.74 1.14 5.37
N ASP A 65 -8.89 2.42 5.03
CA ASP A 65 -7.79 3.25 4.53
C ASP A 65 -6.89 3.69 5.71
N MET A 66 -5.57 3.61 5.54
CA MET A 66 -4.63 4.04 6.57
C MET A 66 -4.78 5.53 6.89
N GLY A 67 -5.12 6.34 5.91
CA GLY A 67 -5.40 7.77 6.10
C GLY A 67 -6.54 8.02 7.09
N ASP A 68 -7.61 7.21 7.02
CA ASP A 68 -8.73 7.31 7.97
C ASP A 68 -8.31 6.97 9.40
N ILE A 69 -7.41 6.00 9.58
CA ILE A 69 -6.86 5.66 10.90
C ILE A 69 -6.01 6.81 11.44
N LEU A 70 -5.12 7.38 10.61
CA LEU A 70 -4.24 8.47 11.01
C LEU A 70 -4.98 9.76 11.34
N LEU A 71 -6.11 10.01 10.68
CA LEU A 71 -6.99 11.15 10.95
C LEU A 71 -7.96 10.89 12.12
N GLY A 72 -8.01 9.69 12.66
CA GLY A 72 -8.92 9.31 13.74
C GLY A 72 -10.37 9.09 13.29
N ASN A 73 -10.64 8.97 11.99
CA ASN A 73 -11.97 8.70 11.45
C ASN A 73 -12.39 7.23 11.64
N LYS A 74 -11.42 6.31 11.62
CA LYS A 74 -11.63 4.89 11.90
C LYS A 74 -10.62 4.40 12.94
N PRO A 75 -10.99 3.41 13.76
CA PRO A 75 -10.06 2.85 14.75
C PRO A 75 -8.92 2.12 14.04
N GLY A 76 -7.71 2.21 14.59
CA GLY A 76 -6.58 1.37 14.23
C GLY A 76 -6.68 -0.01 14.88
N ARG A 77 -5.64 -0.42 15.63
CA ARG A 77 -5.67 -1.63 16.44
C ARG A 77 -6.60 -1.43 17.65
N GLU A 78 -7.53 -2.34 17.85
CA GLU A 78 -8.53 -2.27 18.93
C GLU A 78 -8.25 -3.24 20.08
N SER A 79 -7.44 -4.28 19.82
CA SER A 79 -6.97 -5.21 20.86
C SER A 79 -5.63 -5.83 20.47
N ASP A 80 -4.90 -6.37 21.44
CA ASP A 80 -3.61 -7.03 21.20
C ASP A 80 -3.76 -8.33 20.40
N ASP A 81 -4.91 -9.00 20.52
CA ASP A 81 -5.22 -10.24 19.80
C ASP A 81 -5.69 -10.01 18.36
N GLN A 82 -5.96 -8.76 17.97
CA GLN A 82 -6.48 -8.45 16.64
C GLN A 82 -5.42 -8.69 15.58
N ILE A 83 -5.74 -9.51 14.58
CA ILE A 83 -4.92 -9.71 13.39
C ILE A 83 -5.24 -8.60 12.39
N ILE A 84 -4.21 -7.87 11.99
CA ILE A 84 -4.33 -6.83 10.96
C ILE A 84 -3.49 -7.24 9.76
N VAL A 85 -4.12 -7.30 8.59
CA VAL A 85 -3.41 -7.45 7.32
C VAL A 85 -3.37 -6.09 6.65
N TYR A 86 -2.18 -5.52 6.61
CA TYR A 86 -1.92 -4.22 6.01
C TYR A 86 -1.26 -4.37 4.65
N SER A 87 -1.93 -3.89 3.61
CA SER A 87 -1.40 -3.87 2.25
C SER A 87 -0.79 -2.52 1.93
N VAL A 88 0.44 -2.55 1.42
CA VAL A 88 1.15 -1.37 0.95
C VAL A 88 1.42 -1.53 -0.55
N GLY A 89 0.73 -0.74 -1.36
CA GLY A 89 0.95 -0.68 -2.81
C GLY A 89 2.15 0.21 -3.17
N GLY A 90 2.53 1.08 -2.23
CA GLY A 90 3.57 2.07 -2.38
C GLY A 90 3.05 3.37 -3.01
N MET A 91 3.47 4.48 -2.43
CA MET A 91 3.14 5.82 -2.95
C MET A 91 4.42 6.64 -3.12
N PRO A 92 4.81 7.02 -4.35
CA PRO A 92 6.02 7.81 -4.61
C PRO A 92 6.08 9.12 -3.82
N VAL A 93 4.94 9.68 -3.41
CA VAL A 93 4.88 10.88 -2.57
C VAL A 93 5.51 10.65 -1.19
N GLU A 94 5.42 9.46 -0.63
CA GLU A 94 6.06 9.08 0.63
C GLU A 94 7.58 9.06 0.48
N ASP A 95 8.09 8.48 -0.60
CA ASP A 95 9.52 8.43 -0.90
C ASP A 95 10.10 9.84 -1.07
N VAL A 96 9.37 10.72 -1.77
CA VAL A 96 9.79 12.13 -1.93
C VAL A 96 9.77 12.87 -0.59
N ALA A 97 8.75 12.66 0.25
CA ALA A 97 8.65 13.30 1.56
C ALA A 97 9.80 12.86 2.48
N TRP A 98 10.06 11.57 2.59
CA TRP A 98 11.18 11.02 3.37
C TRP A 98 12.52 11.42 2.80
N GLY A 99 12.70 11.33 1.48
CA GLY A 99 13.92 11.73 0.79
C GLY A 99 14.28 13.18 1.07
N LYS A 100 13.29 14.09 1.03
CA LYS A 100 13.49 15.50 1.39
C LYS A 100 13.99 15.69 2.82
N ILE A 101 13.38 14.99 3.78
CA ILE A 101 13.77 15.08 5.20
C ILE A 101 15.18 14.52 5.40
N CYS A 102 15.47 13.35 4.84
CA CYS A 102 16.79 12.72 4.91
C CYS A 102 17.86 13.64 4.29
N TYR A 103 17.60 14.19 3.11
CA TYR A 103 18.52 15.10 2.43
C TYR A 103 18.81 16.35 3.26
N ALA A 104 17.77 17.01 3.77
CA ALA A 104 17.92 18.20 4.60
C ALA A 104 18.73 17.91 5.89
N ASN A 105 18.47 16.78 6.54
CA ASN A 105 19.21 16.36 7.72
C ASN A 105 20.66 16.02 7.41
N ALA A 106 20.94 15.34 6.30
CA ALA A 106 22.30 15.03 5.86
C ALA A 106 23.12 16.30 5.63
N LEU A 107 22.55 17.28 4.92
CA LEU A 107 23.19 18.59 4.72
C LEU A 107 23.50 19.29 6.04
N ARG A 108 22.56 19.33 6.97
CA ARG A 108 22.72 19.97 8.28
C ARG A 108 23.81 19.28 9.13
N MET A 109 23.94 17.97 8.99
CA MET A 109 24.94 17.17 9.71
C MET A 109 26.28 17.07 9.00
N GLY A 110 26.44 17.64 7.81
CA GLY A 110 27.66 17.53 7.00
C GLY A 110 27.93 16.11 6.49
N LEU A 111 26.89 15.31 6.33
CA LEU A 111 26.97 13.94 5.85
C LEU A 111 26.82 13.85 4.33
N GLY A 112 27.49 12.87 3.74
CA GLY A 112 27.44 12.61 2.31
C GLY A 112 28.50 13.33 1.51
N THR A 113 28.58 13.01 0.24
CA THR A 113 29.53 13.61 -0.72
C THR A 113 28.74 14.22 -1.87
N LYS A 114 29.01 15.48 -2.18
CA LYS A 114 28.42 16.13 -3.35
C LYS A 114 29.11 15.59 -4.61
N LEU A 115 28.34 14.86 -5.41
CA LEU A 115 28.79 14.35 -6.69
C LEU A 115 28.32 15.27 -7.83
N HIS A 116 29.19 15.46 -8.82
CA HIS A 116 28.79 16.05 -10.09
C HIS A 116 28.30 14.94 -11.01
N LEU A 117 27.03 14.99 -11.41
CA LEU A 117 26.42 13.95 -12.27
C LEU A 117 26.61 14.28 -13.76
N TRP A 118 26.20 15.46 -14.17
CA TRP A 118 26.34 15.98 -15.53
C TRP A 118 26.07 17.47 -15.57
N ASP A 119 26.59 18.16 -16.56
CA ASP A 119 26.33 19.61 -16.78
C ASP A 119 24.98 19.85 -17.46
N LEU A 120 24.57 18.92 -18.33
CA LEU A 120 23.28 18.95 -19.03
C LEU A 120 22.62 17.55 -18.89
N PRO A 121 21.31 17.49 -18.64
CA PRO A 121 20.58 16.21 -18.67
C PRO A 121 20.75 15.56 -20.05
N SER A 122 21.14 14.30 -20.06
CA SER A 122 21.33 13.53 -21.31
C SER A 122 20.07 12.83 -21.80
N MET A 123 18.93 13.15 -21.19
CA MET A 123 17.64 12.63 -21.66
C MET A 123 17.10 13.53 -22.76
N CYS A 124 17.25 13.05 -23.99
CA CYS A 124 16.63 13.59 -25.18
C CYS A 124 15.45 12.71 -25.59
#